data_cca82ba74eb2b7f2af03d83b32405d72
#
_entry.id   cca82ba74eb2b7f2af03d83b32405d72
#
_cell.length_a   1.000
_cell.length_b   1.000
_cell.length_c   1.000
_cell.angle_alpha   90.00
_cell.angle_beta   90.00
_cell.angle_gamma   90.00
#
_symmetry.space_group_name_H-M   'P 1'
#
loop_
_entity.id
_entity.type
_entity.pdbx_description
1 polymer ?
#
loop_
_entity_poly.entity_id
_entity_poly.type
_entity_poly.pdbx_seq_one_letter_code
_entity_poly.pdbx_strand_id
1 'polypeptide(L)'
;MLKSLLFFLRLYLFWLLFFFTDRLLFLVFYHQKLNAIGFGEILSTFYNALPIDLSTAGYITAIPLLVYIYWLFRGRFEVGMKWLSVYNIVLIVLFSLISVINFNIYREWGTKLNAKAIGFAFSSPNESIASGASSPVAPNLLLLFLMIATGLVLQRFLVSKKLKFVTFPLWAKTGVSFLLLFFNFFLIRGGLGATVMNQSSAYFSDKIILNHAAVNTEWNLFASVVASLSAHKNKYLFYDKAQSEQEVADLYTSTSDSTINILNTKRPNVILFIMESFTADLTKTLGNYDDVTPHFDSLVNKGVLFSKIYSTGNRTDKGIIGTLAGFPSLAAGNLVKYTSKMTKLPAISQEFRKAGYSTAFYYGGESEFDNYKAFILNHGYQKLIDKNKFKTEELTSKWGAYDGVVFNRQLTELKKTAEPFFSTTMTLTNHEPFEVPGSYKFGKEDNIQRFKSTAFYTDSCINDFLLKAKSQPWYKNTLFIFIADHGHILPKETNEVYMPQRYHIPLLLYGEVIKPEFRGKKFDRIGSQIDLASTLLGQLQMNSKQFTWSKNLLNPNTKEFAFFSWDNGLGFVKPGQTVTFDNTGKTVLYNDDKKDKKKTDETLRSGKSYLQKVYQQFIEL
;
A
#
# COMPACT_ATOMS: atom_id res chain seq x y z
N MET A 1 14.69 27.38 -30.98
CA MET A 1 13.93 26.27 -30.46
C MET A 1 14.82 25.07 -30.14
N LEU A 2 15.48 24.43 -31.11
CA LEU A 2 16.33 23.24 -30.89
C LEU A 2 17.42 23.45 -29.83
N LYS A 3 18.10 24.61 -29.82
CA LYS A 3 19.15 24.93 -28.83
C LYS A 3 18.60 25.00 -27.39
N SER A 4 17.39 25.50 -27.20
CA SER A 4 16.74 25.56 -25.88
C SER A 4 16.32 24.18 -25.42
N LEU A 5 15.75 23.38 -26.33
CA LEU A 5 15.41 21.98 -26.01
C LEU A 5 16.65 21.18 -25.64
N LEU A 6 17.71 21.28 -26.43
CA LEU A 6 18.99 20.63 -26.15
C LEU A 6 19.61 21.06 -24.80
N PHE A 7 19.39 22.34 -24.42
CA PHE A 7 19.85 22.83 -23.13
C PHE A 7 19.12 22.13 -21.97
N PHE A 8 17.76 22.08 -22.02
CA PHE A 8 17.01 21.38 -20.99
C PHE A 8 17.28 19.87 -20.97
N LEU A 9 17.40 19.23 -22.12
CA LEU A 9 17.83 17.82 -22.20
C LEU A 9 19.18 17.58 -21.53
N ARG A 10 20.14 18.47 -21.71
CA ARG A 10 21.45 18.38 -21.02
C ARG A 10 21.33 18.62 -19.52
N LEU A 11 20.44 19.52 -19.10
CA LEU A 11 20.18 19.77 -17.69
C LEU A 11 19.52 18.55 -17.01
N TYR A 12 18.57 17.90 -17.69
CA TYR A 12 18.00 16.62 -17.23
C TYR A 12 19.07 15.53 -17.19
N LEU A 13 19.85 15.36 -18.24
CA LEU A 13 20.92 14.37 -18.29
C LEU A 13 21.96 14.58 -17.17
N PHE A 14 22.27 15.84 -16.87
CA PHE A 14 23.16 16.19 -15.76
C PHE A 14 22.63 15.64 -14.42
N TRP A 15 21.37 15.89 -14.09
CA TRP A 15 20.77 15.40 -12.84
C TRP A 15 20.61 13.89 -12.83
N LEU A 16 20.24 13.27 -13.94
CA LEU A 16 20.16 11.81 -14.03
C LEU A 16 21.50 11.15 -13.78
N LEU A 17 22.59 11.68 -14.34
CA LEU A 17 23.95 11.15 -14.10
C LEU A 17 24.42 11.40 -12.66
N PHE A 18 24.01 12.50 -12.05
CA PHE A 18 24.26 12.76 -10.64
C PHE A 18 23.56 11.73 -9.73
N PHE A 19 22.28 11.47 -9.95
CA PHE A 19 21.52 10.45 -9.21
C PHE A 19 22.02 9.02 -9.50
N PHE A 20 22.46 8.76 -10.73
CA PHE A 20 23.14 7.51 -11.05
C PHE A 20 24.39 7.31 -10.19
N THR A 21 25.20 8.37 -10.02
CA THR A 21 26.40 8.33 -9.18
C THR A 21 26.05 8.08 -7.71
N ASP A 22 25.05 8.77 -7.16
CA ASP A 22 24.56 8.54 -5.79
C ASP A 22 24.20 7.07 -5.56
N ARG A 23 23.42 6.51 -6.48
CA ARG A 23 22.96 5.10 -6.44
C ARG A 23 24.13 4.12 -6.55
N LEU A 24 25.06 4.38 -7.46
CA LEU A 24 26.27 3.55 -7.61
C LEU A 24 27.08 3.54 -6.32
N LEU A 25 27.33 4.69 -5.73
CA LEU A 25 28.07 4.80 -4.46
C LEU A 25 27.31 4.12 -3.32
N PHE A 26 25.99 4.22 -3.27
CA PHE A 26 25.17 3.50 -2.29
C PHE A 26 25.33 1.97 -2.42
N LEU A 27 25.24 1.43 -3.62
CA LEU A 27 25.40 -0.01 -3.87
C LEU A 27 26.83 -0.48 -3.54
N VAL A 28 27.85 0.32 -3.90
CA VAL A 28 29.25 0.02 -3.57
C VAL A 28 29.48 0.07 -2.05
N PHE A 29 28.93 1.07 -1.37
CA PHE A 29 29.05 1.20 0.09
C PHE A 29 28.43 0.00 0.82
N TYR A 30 27.33 -0.55 0.29
CA TYR A 30 26.64 -1.71 0.85
C TYR A 30 26.91 -3.03 0.11
N HIS A 31 28.05 -3.14 -0.58
CA HIS A 31 28.40 -4.32 -1.38
C HIS A 31 28.24 -5.65 -0.62
N GLN A 32 28.55 -5.68 0.68
CA GLN A 32 28.41 -6.88 1.51
C GLN A 32 26.95 -7.40 1.57
N LYS A 33 25.96 -6.50 1.50
CA LYS A 33 24.54 -6.88 1.46
C LYS A 33 24.10 -7.39 0.07
N LEU A 34 24.96 -7.30 -0.93
CA LEU A 34 24.70 -7.70 -2.31
C LEU A 34 25.29 -9.08 -2.66
N ASN A 35 26.06 -9.71 -1.79
CA ASN A 35 26.84 -10.93 -2.08
C ASN A 35 26.00 -12.12 -2.61
N ALA A 36 24.70 -12.19 -2.25
CA ALA A 36 23.79 -13.24 -2.71
C ALA A 36 22.88 -12.79 -3.86
N ILE A 37 23.13 -11.61 -4.47
CA ILE A 37 22.27 -11.01 -5.47
C ILE A 37 22.95 -11.04 -6.83
N GLY A 38 22.24 -11.48 -7.86
CA GLY A 38 22.76 -11.57 -9.22
C GLY A 38 23.07 -10.18 -9.82
N PHE A 39 24.17 -10.09 -10.57
CA PHE A 39 24.59 -8.83 -11.19
C PHE A 39 23.51 -8.17 -12.07
N GLY A 40 22.74 -8.97 -12.84
CA GLY A 40 21.64 -8.47 -13.65
C GLY A 40 20.51 -7.84 -12.82
N GLU A 41 20.26 -8.39 -11.62
CA GLU A 41 19.26 -7.83 -10.69
C GLU A 41 19.75 -6.49 -10.10
N ILE A 42 21.04 -6.40 -9.80
CA ILE A 42 21.67 -5.14 -9.36
C ILE A 42 21.58 -4.08 -10.47
N LEU A 43 21.84 -4.42 -11.72
CA LEU A 43 21.71 -3.50 -12.86
C LEU A 43 20.27 -3.03 -13.06
N SER A 44 19.29 -3.90 -12.81
CA SER A 44 17.86 -3.55 -12.89
C SER A 44 17.46 -2.41 -11.94
N THR A 45 18.23 -2.17 -10.86
CA THR A 45 18.05 -1.04 -9.96
C THR A 45 18.12 0.30 -10.70
N PHE A 46 19.04 0.45 -11.63
CA PHE A 46 19.23 1.69 -12.40
C PHE A 46 18.09 1.95 -13.36
N TYR A 47 17.57 0.89 -14.01
CA TYR A 47 16.43 0.99 -14.91
C TYR A 47 15.15 1.36 -14.16
N ASN A 48 14.86 0.67 -13.04
CA ASN A 48 13.65 0.91 -12.25
C ASN A 48 13.69 2.23 -11.46
N ALA A 49 14.84 2.83 -11.28
CA ALA A 49 15.01 4.16 -10.70
C ALA A 49 14.67 5.31 -11.67
N LEU A 50 14.76 5.07 -12.98
CA LEU A 50 14.68 6.12 -13.99
C LEU A 50 13.39 6.97 -13.89
N PRO A 51 12.19 6.41 -13.69
CA PRO A 51 10.97 7.23 -13.56
C PRO A 51 11.03 8.23 -12.40
N ILE A 52 11.50 7.81 -11.23
CA ILE A 52 11.56 8.66 -10.03
C ILE A 52 12.72 9.67 -10.13
N ASP A 53 13.83 9.32 -10.78
CA ASP A 53 14.93 10.23 -11.07
C ASP A 53 14.50 11.33 -12.05
N LEU A 54 13.74 10.99 -13.09
CA LEU A 54 13.15 11.94 -14.03
C LEU A 54 12.18 12.91 -13.33
N SER A 55 11.35 12.39 -12.45
CA SER A 55 10.44 13.21 -11.64
C SER A 55 11.22 14.18 -10.75
N THR A 56 12.26 13.71 -10.06
CA THR A 56 13.13 14.55 -9.21
C THR A 56 13.83 15.62 -10.03
N ALA A 57 14.41 15.24 -11.17
CA ALA A 57 15.03 16.20 -12.10
C ALA A 57 14.01 17.23 -12.60
N GLY A 58 12.75 16.84 -12.80
CA GLY A 58 11.64 17.72 -13.16
C GLY A 58 11.37 18.80 -12.10
N TYR A 59 11.31 18.43 -10.83
CA TYR A 59 11.18 19.39 -9.72
C TYR A 59 12.33 20.38 -9.68
N ILE A 60 13.56 19.91 -9.83
CA ILE A 60 14.76 20.75 -9.82
C ILE A 60 14.80 21.69 -11.03
N THR A 61 14.45 21.19 -12.21
CA THR A 61 14.49 21.98 -13.45
C THR A 61 13.32 22.95 -13.59
N ALA A 62 12.29 22.85 -12.75
CA ALA A 62 11.13 23.77 -12.77
C ALA A 62 11.56 25.23 -12.57
N ILE A 63 12.45 25.53 -11.62
CA ILE A 63 12.95 26.89 -11.38
C ILE A 63 13.74 27.42 -12.58
N PRO A 64 14.76 26.73 -13.11
CA PRO A 64 15.43 27.14 -14.34
C PRO A 64 14.48 27.34 -15.53
N LEU A 65 13.46 26.50 -15.64
CA LEU A 65 12.47 26.60 -16.71
C LEU A 65 11.62 27.87 -16.60
N LEU A 66 11.12 28.19 -15.41
CA LEU A 66 10.35 29.41 -15.15
C LEU A 66 11.19 30.68 -15.41
N VAL A 67 12.45 30.68 -14.98
CA VAL A 67 13.38 31.77 -15.24
C VAL A 67 13.65 31.90 -16.75
N TYR A 68 13.82 30.78 -17.46
CA TYR A 68 13.97 30.78 -18.92
C TYR A 68 12.76 31.40 -19.62
N ILE A 69 11.54 30.99 -19.25
CA ILE A 69 10.30 31.51 -19.82
C ILE A 69 10.18 33.01 -19.55
N TYR A 70 10.45 33.46 -18.34
CA TYR A 70 10.42 34.89 -18.02
C TYR A 70 11.33 35.71 -18.94
N TRP A 71 12.59 35.29 -19.14
CA TRP A 71 13.53 35.99 -20.03
C TRP A 71 13.16 35.88 -21.49
N LEU A 72 12.55 34.77 -21.93
CA LEU A 72 12.06 34.58 -23.29
C LEU A 72 11.01 35.65 -23.67
N PHE A 73 10.10 35.97 -22.74
CA PHE A 73 9.08 37.01 -22.95
C PHE A 73 9.64 38.43 -22.82
N ARG A 74 10.63 38.64 -21.98
CA ARG A 74 11.31 39.95 -21.82
C ARG A 74 12.21 40.31 -23.00
N GLY A 75 12.44 39.41 -23.95
CA GLY A 75 13.22 39.67 -25.15
C GLY A 75 14.73 39.87 -24.92
N ARG A 76 15.26 39.38 -23.78
CA ARG A 76 16.71 39.39 -23.52
C ARG A 76 17.38 38.23 -24.23
N PHE A 77 18.46 38.56 -25.02
CA PHE A 77 19.12 37.60 -25.90
C PHE A 77 20.25 36.79 -25.26
N GLU A 78 20.73 37.23 -24.12
CA GLU A 78 21.71 36.47 -23.32
C GLU A 78 21.32 36.52 -21.86
N VAL A 79 21.14 35.35 -21.28
CA VAL A 79 21.03 35.22 -19.83
C VAL A 79 22.36 34.74 -19.30
N GLY A 80 22.90 35.51 -18.38
CA GLY A 80 24.13 35.09 -17.69
C GLY A 80 23.89 33.75 -16.99
N MET A 81 24.61 32.70 -17.41
CA MET A 81 24.49 31.35 -16.83
C MET A 81 25.07 31.23 -15.42
N LYS A 82 25.61 32.34 -14.87
CA LYS A 82 26.24 32.36 -13.54
C LYS A 82 25.24 31.95 -12.45
N TRP A 83 24.03 32.49 -12.49
CA TRP A 83 23.00 32.16 -11.49
C TRP A 83 22.63 30.66 -11.52
N LEU A 84 22.49 30.08 -12.73
CA LEU A 84 22.20 28.65 -12.86
C LEU A 84 23.37 27.78 -12.38
N SER A 85 24.61 28.23 -12.67
CA SER A 85 25.79 27.55 -12.16
C SER A 85 25.83 27.58 -10.62
N VAL A 86 25.54 28.73 -10.01
CA VAL A 86 25.45 28.86 -8.54
C VAL A 86 24.31 28.01 -8.00
N TYR A 87 23.11 28.07 -8.61
CA TYR A 87 21.96 27.26 -8.25
C TYR A 87 22.32 25.76 -8.23
N ASN A 88 22.90 25.26 -9.32
CA ASN A 88 23.31 23.85 -9.39
C ASN A 88 24.42 23.51 -8.38
N ILE A 89 25.43 24.39 -8.16
CA ILE A 89 26.48 24.15 -7.18
C ILE A 89 25.88 24.02 -5.77
N VAL A 90 24.96 24.90 -5.40
CA VAL A 90 24.27 24.83 -4.11
C VAL A 90 23.52 23.50 -3.96
N LEU A 91 22.80 23.08 -5.00
CA LEU A 91 22.08 21.79 -4.97
C LEU A 91 23.03 20.59 -4.99
N ILE A 92 24.14 20.63 -5.73
CA ILE A 92 25.17 19.57 -5.71
C ILE A 92 25.69 19.37 -4.28
N VAL A 93 26.07 20.47 -3.60
CA VAL A 93 26.57 20.38 -2.23
C VAL A 93 25.50 19.87 -1.28
N LEU A 94 24.28 20.42 -1.36
CA LEU A 94 23.15 20.02 -0.51
C LEU A 94 22.80 18.54 -0.71
N PHE A 95 22.65 18.06 -1.95
CA PHE A 95 22.29 16.68 -2.25
C PHE A 95 23.43 15.72 -1.90
N SER A 96 24.67 16.10 -2.11
CA SER A 96 25.82 15.30 -1.65
C SER A 96 25.82 15.11 -0.13
N LEU A 97 25.49 16.15 0.64
CA LEU A 97 25.32 16.05 2.10
C LEU A 97 24.14 15.14 2.46
N ILE A 98 23.00 15.31 1.80
CA ILE A 98 21.80 14.46 1.99
C ILE A 98 22.15 13.00 1.71
N SER A 99 22.89 12.70 0.64
CA SER A 99 23.31 11.33 0.28
C SER A 99 24.21 10.71 1.35
N VAL A 100 25.22 11.45 1.83
CA VAL A 100 26.12 10.96 2.89
C VAL A 100 25.35 10.70 4.20
N ILE A 101 24.46 11.59 4.59
CA ILE A 101 23.59 11.40 5.76
C ILE A 101 22.70 10.17 5.54
N ASN A 102 22.09 10.03 4.35
CA ASN A 102 21.27 8.86 4.00
C ASN A 102 22.06 7.54 4.15
N PHE A 103 23.31 7.48 3.75
CA PHE A 103 24.12 6.26 3.90
C PHE A 103 24.28 5.88 5.37
N ASN A 104 24.55 6.83 6.25
CA ASN A 104 24.69 6.57 7.67
C ASN A 104 23.34 6.20 8.33
N ILE A 105 22.27 6.92 8.02
CA ILE A 105 20.91 6.58 8.50
C ILE A 105 20.50 5.18 8.03
N TYR A 106 20.79 4.82 6.77
CA TYR A 106 20.48 3.50 6.25
C TYR A 106 21.26 2.38 6.97
N ARG A 107 22.52 2.66 7.38
CA ARG A 107 23.30 1.71 8.17
C ARG A 107 22.66 1.42 9.51
N GLU A 108 22.22 2.46 10.21
CA GLU A 108 21.70 2.36 11.59
C GLU A 108 20.22 1.92 11.62
N TRP A 109 19.42 2.45 10.70
CA TRP A 109 17.96 2.27 10.74
C TRP A 109 17.40 1.31 9.68
N GLY A 110 18.20 0.90 8.70
CA GLY A 110 17.77 0.04 7.59
C GLY A 110 16.77 0.71 6.64
N THR A 111 16.53 2.01 6.79
CA THR A 111 15.60 2.79 5.97
C THR A 111 16.27 4.00 5.38
N LYS A 112 15.75 4.51 4.25
CA LYS A 112 16.25 5.75 3.66
C LYS A 112 15.98 6.95 4.59
N LEU A 113 16.80 7.99 4.44
CA LEU A 113 16.62 9.27 5.11
C LEU A 113 15.20 9.80 4.88
N ASN A 114 14.54 10.19 5.97
CA ASN A 114 13.15 10.61 5.98
C ASN A 114 12.89 11.71 7.02
N ALA A 115 11.68 12.25 7.05
CA ALA A 115 11.29 13.33 7.96
C ALA A 115 11.50 13.01 9.45
N LYS A 116 11.40 11.72 9.85
CA LYS A 116 11.63 11.30 11.24
C LYS A 116 13.09 11.50 11.64
N ALA A 117 14.03 11.17 10.75
CA ALA A 117 15.45 11.38 11.00
C ALA A 117 15.79 12.88 11.14
N ILE A 118 15.19 13.72 10.28
CA ILE A 118 15.31 15.18 10.39
C ILE A 118 14.69 15.67 11.71
N GLY A 119 13.49 15.22 12.03
CA GLY A 119 12.79 15.58 13.29
C GLY A 119 13.64 15.22 14.52
N PHE A 120 14.27 14.05 14.53
CA PHE A 120 15.19 13.62 15.60
C PHE A 120 16.40 14.54 15.72
N ALA A 121 17.00 14.93 14.57
CA ALA A 121 18.15 15.84 14.57
C ALA A 121 17.84 17.21 15.19
N PHE A 122 16.59 17.70 15.03
CA PHE A 122 16.16 18.98 15.61
C PHE A 122 15.66 18.85 17.04
N SER A 123 14.99 17.74 17.41
CA SER A 123 14.45 17.56 18.76
C SER A 123 15.49 17.13 19.79
N SER A 124 16.53 16.41 19.37
CA SER A 124 17.61 15.87 20.21
C SER A 124 18.98 16.09 19.56
N PRO A 125 19.45 17.33 19.44
CA PRO A 125 20.70 17.64 18.71
C PRO A 125 21.93 16.95 19.29
N ASN A 126 22.07 16.92 20.62
CA ASN A 126 23.22 16.31 21.29
C ASN A 126 23.31 14.79 21.05
N GLU A 127 22.17 14.11 21.10
CA GLU A 127 22.07 12.66 20.83
C GLU A 127 22.31 12.35 19.34
N SER A 128 21.83 13.21 18.44
CA SER A 128 22.10 13.11 17.01
C SER A 128 23.58 13.29 16.69
N ILE A 129 24.26 14.23 17.33
CA ILE A 129 25.72 14.44 17.20
C ILE A 129 26.47 13.24 17.76
N ALA A 130 26.07 12.76 18.95
CA ALA A 130 26.66 11.56 19.56
C ALA A 130 26.49 10.30 18.69
N SER A 131 25.32 10.09 18.11
CA SER A 131 25.09 9.02 17.13
C SER A 131 25.94 9.21 15.86
N GLY A 132 26.07 10.44 15.38
CA GLY A 132 26.92 10.78 14.23
C GLY A 132 28.41 10.51 14.48
N ALA A 133 28.88 10.65 15.74
CA ALA A 133 30.26 10.41 16.11
C ALA A 133 30.68 8.92 15.94
N SER A 134 29.78 7.98 15.95
CA SER A 134 30.02 6.56 15.65
C SER A 134 30.21 6.29 14.15
N SER A 135 29.93 7.27 13.30
CA SER A 135 30.01 7.11 11.84
C SER A 135 31.45 7.19 11.34
N PRO A 136 31.86 6.37 10.34
CA PRO A 136 33.22 6.36 9.83
C PRO A 136 33.53 7.67 9.07
N VAL A 137 34.31 8.54 9.68
CA VAL A 137 34.59 9.89 9.17
C VAL A 137 35.30 9.85 7.80
N ALA A 138 36.35 9.06 7.65
CA ALA A 138 37.15 9.02 6.42
C ALA A 138 36.34 8.53 5.19
N PRO A 139 35.57 7.42 5.23
CA PRO A 139 34.67 7.03 4.15
C PRO A 139 33.61 8.09 3.82
N ASN A 140 33.03 8.75 4.84
CA ASN A 140 32.02 9.77 4.62
C ASN A 140 32.60 11.02 3.92
N LEU A 141 33.79 11.47 4.29
CA LEU A 141 34.47 12.57 3.61
C LEU A 141 34.85 12.20 2.17
N LEU A 142 35.28 10.97 1.93
CA LEU A 142 35.58 10.48 0.58
C LEU A 142 34.31 10.45 -0.28
N LEU A 143 33.21 9.93 0.23
CA LEU A 143 31.92 9.91 -0.49
C LEU A 143 31.42 11.32 -0.80
N LEU A 144 31.51 12.24 0.16
CA LEU A 144 31.15 13.65 -0.02
C LEU A 144 32.00 14.29 -1.13
N PHE A 145 33.32 14.09 -1.07
CA PHE A 145 34.24 14.60 -2.08
C PHE A 145 33.91 14.02 -3.47
N LEU A 146 33.72 12.71 -3.59
CA LEU A 146 33.40 12.05 -4.86
C LEU A 146 32.09 12.58 -5.45
N MET A 147 31.04 12.76 -4.64
CA MET A 147 29.75 13.30 -5.08
C MET A 147 29.88 14.73 -5.59
N ILE A 148 30.52 15.61 -4.80
CA ILE A 148 30.75 17.02 -5.19
C ILE A 148 31.61 17.10 -6.45
N ALA A 149 32.73 16.40 -6.49
CA ALA A 149 33.65 16.41 -7.63
C ALA A 149 32.93 15.94 -8.91
N THR A 150 32.20 14.83 -8.84
CA THR A 150 31.41 14.33 -9.98
C THR A 150 30.38 15.35 -10.42
N GLY A 151 29.61 15.93 -9.47
CA GLY A 151 28.63 16.96 -9.79
C GLY A 151 29.24 18.18 -10.49
N LEU A 152 30.38 18.69 -10.01
CA LEU A 152 31.08 19.83 -10.61
C LEU A 152 31.64 19.50 -12.01
N VAL A 153 32.19 18.31 -12.18
CA VAL A 153 32.71 17.84 -13.49
C VAL A 153 31.53 17.72 -14.48
N LEU A 154 30.44 17.05 -14.12
CA LEU A 154 29.27 16.92 -14.96
C LEU A 154 28.68 18.29 -15.33
N GLN A 155 28.60 19.22 -14.37
CA GLN A 155 28.13 20.58 -14.60
C GLN A 155 28.99 21.30 -15.64
N ARG A 156 30.31 21.19 -15.54
CA ARG A 156 31.25 21.81 -16.48
C ARG A 156 31.04 21.32 -17.91
N PHE A 157 30.82 20.03 -18.10
CA PHE A 157 30.66 19.43 -19.43
C PHE A 157 29.26 19.58 -20.02
N LEU A 158 28.21 19.49 -19.21
CA LEU A 158 26.82 19.43 -19.68
C LEU A 158 26.10 20.78 -19.61
N VAL A 159 26.32 21.58 -18.56
CA VAL A 159 25.50 22.77 -18.27
C VAL A 159 26.19 24.09 -18.57
N SER A 160 27.52 24.18 -18.55
CA SER A 160 28.31 25.43 -18.65
C SER A 160 28.28 26.13 -20.00
N LYS A 161 27.38 25.75 -20.92
CA LYS A 161 27.28 26.36 -22.25
C LYS A 161 26.31 27.55 -22.24
N LYS A 162 26.75 28.69 -22.84
CA LYS A 162 25.92 29.88 -22.98
C LYS A 162 24.63 29.57 -23.72
N LEU A 163 23.50 29.99 -23.18
CA LEU A 163 22.21 29.93 -23.83
C LEU A 163 22.01 31.25 -24.61
N LYS A 164 21.98 31.17 -25.93
CA LYS A 164 21.65 32.31 -26.80
C LYS A 164 20.17 32.17 -27.20
N PHE A 165 19.40 33.22 -26.94
CA PHE A 165 18.00 33.26 -27.35
C PHE A 165 17.93 33.78 -28.82
N VAL A 166 17.07 33.16 -29.60
CA VAL A 166 16.67 33.65 -30.90
C VAL A 166 15.34 34.42 -30.71
N THR A 167 15.14 35.50 -31.44
CA THR A 167 13.86 36.20 -31.45
C THR A 167 12.78 35.32 -32.04
N PHE A 168 11.72 35.09 -31.26
CA PHE A 168 10.55 34.36 -31.70
C PHE A 168 9.32 35.27 -31.72
N PRO A 169 8.40 35.10 -32.68
CA PRO A 169 7.09 35.72 -32.60
C PRO A 169 6.34 35.24 -31.36
N LEU A 170 5.37 36.03 -30.90
CA LEU A 170 4.66 35.76 -29.62
C LEU A 170 4.05 34.37 -29.57
N TRP A 171 3.39 33.94 -30.65
CA TRP A 171 2.79 32.59 -30.72
C TRP A 171 3.82 31.47 -30.54
N ALA A 172 5.04 31.63 -31.09
CA ALA A 172 6.10 30.63 -30.93
C ALA A 172 6.68 30.63 -29.51
N LYS A 173 6.81 31.81 -28.87
CA LYS A 173 7.20 31.88 -27.43
C LYS A 173 6.18 31.17 -26.55
N THR A 174 4.89 31.44 -26.76
CA THR A 174 3.80 30.81 -26.02
C THR A 174 3.78 29.30 -26.25
N GLY A 175 3.87 28.84 -27.50
CA GLY A 175 3.89 27.41 -27.84
C GLY A 175 5.06 26.66 -27.23
N VAL A 176 6.29 27.21 -27.31
CA VAL A 176 7.49 26.60 -26.69
C VAL A 176 7.36 26.56 -25.18
N SER A 177 6.89 27.64 -24.55
CA SER A 177 6.70 27.68 -23.10
C SER A 177 5.70 26.64 -22.64
N PHE A 178 4.56 26.52 -23.33
CA PHE A 178 3.55 25.52 -23.04
C PHE A 178 4.11 24.10 -23.18
N LEU A 179 4.81 23.78 -24.25
CA LEU A 179 5.40 22.46 -24.47
C LEU A 179 6.43 22.10 -23.40
N LEU A 180 7.31 23.05 -23.05
CA LEU A 180 8.31 22.81 -22.01
C LEU A 180 7.68 22.62 -20.63
N LEU A 181 6.67 23.43 -20.26
CA LEU A 181 5.93 23.28 -19.00
C LEU A 181 5.15 21.97 -18.95
N PHE A 182 4.46 21.64 -20.06
CA PHE A 182 3.72 20.39 -20.17
C PHE A 182 4.64 19.18 -20.03
N PHE A 183 5.77 19.17 -20.75
CA PHE A 183 6.74 18.08 -20.67
C PHE A 183 7.36 17.96 -19.29
N ASN A 184 7.73 19.08 -18.68
CA ASN A 184 8.26 19.09 -17.32
C ASN A 184 7.23 18.57 -16.29
N PHE A 185 5.98 19.03 -16.39
CA PHE A 185 4.88 18.54 -15.56
C PHE A 185 4.62 17.04 -15.78
N PHE A 186 4.66 16.58 -17.03
CA PHE A 186 4.52 15.18 -17.40
C PHE A 186 5.58 14.30 -16.72
N LEU A 187 6.84 14.75 -16.69
CA LEU A 187 7.94 14.04 -16.02
C LEU A 187 7.77 14.06 -14.49
N ILE A 188 7.40 15.20 -13.92
CA ILE A 188 7.14 15.32 -12.46
C ILE A 188 6.03 14.35 -12.05
N ARG A 189 4.94 14.28 -12.83
CA ARG A 189 3.80 13.42 -12.55
C ARG A 189 4.11 11.92 -12.73
N GLY A 190 5.07 11.58 -13.58
CA GLY A 190 5.43 10.19 -13.91
C GLY A 190 4.66 9.60 -15.09
N GLY A 191 4.09 10.45 -15.98
CA GLY A 191 3.39 10.01 -17.18
C GLY A 191 1.91 10.35 -17.22
N LEU A 192 1.15 9.72 -18.14
CA LEU A 192 -0.30 9.90 -18.31
C LEU A 192 -1.15 8.83 -17.62
N GLY A 193 -0.54 7.86 -16.95
CA GLY A 193 -1.24 6.81 -16.21
C GLY A 193 -2.13 7.35 -15.09
N ALA A 194 -2.99 6.50 -14.52
CA ALA A 194 -3.85 6.86 -13.39
C ALA A 194 -3.04 7.21 -12.14
N THR A 195 -1.90 6.56 -11.96
CA THR A 195 -1.03 6.72 -10.79
C THR A 195 -0.10 7.92 -10.93
N VAL A 196 0.00 8.71 -9.87
CA VAL A 196 1.07 9.73 -9.73
C VAL A 196 2.33 9.09 -9.15
N MET A 197 3.49 9.73 -9.39
CA MET A 197 4.78 9.26 -8.89
C MET A 197 4.74 8.99 -7.39
N ASN A 198 5.13 7.78 -7.00
CA ASN A 198 5.27 7.36 -5.61
C ASN A 198 6.42 6.34 -5.48
N GLN A 199 6.69 5.85 -4.27
CA GLN A 199 7.81 4.91 -4.07
C GLN A 199 7.65 3.59 -4.83
N SER A 200 6.43 3.09 -4.98
CA SER A 200 6.16 1.85 -5.73
C SER A 200 6.63 1.92 -7.18
N SER A 201 6.72 3.12 -7.75
CA SER A 201 7.24 3.33 -9.11
C SER A 201 8.70 2.86 -9.30
N ALA A 202 9.46 2.77 -8.20
CA ALA A 202 10.85 2.30 -8.21
C ALA A 202 11.02 0.87 -7.63
N TYR A 203 9.96 0.27 -7.05
CA TYR A 203 10.04 -1.06 -6.44
C TYR A 203 9.92 -2.15 -7.50
N PHE A 204 10.79 -3.17 -7.43
CA PHE A 204 10.84 -4.23 -8.45
C PHE A 204 11.29 -5.60 -7.93
N SER A 205 11.87 -5.67 -6.73
CA SER A 205 12.53 -6.86 -6.17
C SER A 205 12.01 -7.20 -4.78
N ASP A 206 12.08 -8.47 -4.39
CA ASP A 206 11.89 -8.92 -3.01
C ASP A 206 13.11 -8.62 -2.11
N LYS A 207 14.21 -8.16 -2.71
CA LYS A 207 15.42 -7.69 -2.02
C LYS A 207 15.27 -6.20 -1.70
N ILE A 208 14.88 -5.89 -0.47
CA ILE A 208 14.57 -4.52 -0.02
C ILE A 208 15.68 -3.53 -0.34
N ILE A 209 16.97 -3.94 -0.22
CA ILE A 209 18.10 -3.07 -0.51
C ILE A 209 18.09 -2.57 -1.96
N LEU A 210 17.68 -3.38 -2.93
CA LEU A 210 17.61 -2.99 -4.33
C LEU A 210 16.48 -1.97 -4.55
N ASN A 211 15.33 -2.18 -3.92
CA ASN A 211 14.23 -1.22 -3.96
C ASN A 211 14.63 0.12 -3.34
N HIS A 212 15.27 0.09 -2.17
CA HIS A 212 15.78 1.30 -1.51
C HIS A 212 16.87 2.00 -2.34
N ALA A 213 17.74 1.25 -3.02
CA ALA A 213 18.72 1.83 -3.94
C ALA A 213 18.04 2.45 -5.18
N ALA A 214 16.95 1.87 -5.68
CA ALA A 214 16.19 2.40 -6.82
C ALA A 214 15.45 3.71 -6.48
N VAL A 215 14.92 3.83 -5.26
CA VAL A 215 14.26 5.07 -4.81
C VAL A 215 15.26 6.20 -4.71
N ASN A 216 14.98 7.33 -5.37
CA ASN A 216 15.79 8.55 -5.31
C ASN A 216 15.79 9.14 -3.89
N THR A 217 16.97 9.50 -3.38
CA THR A 217 17.16 9.93 -1.98
C THR A 217 16.46 11.26 -1.69
N GLU A 218 16.62 12.24 -2.56
CA GLU A 218 16.06 13.57 -2.43
C GLU A 218 14.53 13.56 -2.56
N TRP A 219 14.02 12.80 -3.54
CA TRP A 219 12.59 12.60 -3.70
C TRP A 219 11.97 11.97 -2.46
N ASN A 220 12.60 10.91 -1.93
CA ASN A 220 12.14 10.21 -0.73
C ASN A 220 12.06 11.16 0.48
N LEU A 221 13.12 11.95 0.67
CA LEU A 221 13.17 12.91 1.76
C LEU A 221 12.05 13.95 1.62
N PHE A 222 11.93 14.58 0.44
CA PHE A 222 10.91 15.58 0.17
C PHE A 222 9.49 15.00 0.36
N ALA A 223 9.19 13.86 -0.23
CA ALA A 223 7.89 13.20 -0.10
C ALA A 223 7.56 12.86 1.36
N SER A 224 8.55 12.38 2.13
CA SER A 224 8.36 12.07 3.55
C SER A 224 8.12 13.32 4.41
N VAL A 225 8.80 14.44 4.10
CA VAL A 225 8.57 15.73 4.78
C VAL A 225 7.16 16.24 4.50
N VAL A 226 6.75 16.27 3.23
CA VAL A 226 5.38 16.70 2.84
C VAL A 226 4.33 15.82 3.53
N ALA A 227 4.51 14.51 3.53
CA ALA A 227 3.62 13.59 4.24
C ALA A 227 3.59 13.86 5.76
N SER A 228 4.74 14.16 6.37
CA SER A 228 4.84 14.40 7.81
C SER A 228 4.14 15.68 8.25
N LEU A 229 4.08 16.72 7.43
CA LEU A 229 3.40 17.98 7.76
C LEU A 229 1.92 17.79 8.13
N SER A 230 1.27 16.74 7.64
CA SER A 230 -0.12 16.41 7.96
C SER A 230 -0.31 15.42 9.11
N ALA A 231 0.76 14.84 9.67
CA ALA A 231 0.69 13.68 10.56
C ALA A 231 1.19 13.93 12.00
N HIS A 232 1.42 15.16 12.41
CA HIS A 232 2.14 15.43 13.67
C HIS A 232 1.31 15.49 14.95
N LYS A 233 -0.03 15.59 14.86
CA LYS A 233 -0.88 15.70 16.05
C LYS A 233 -2.07 14.76 15.96
N ASN A 234 -2.37 14.11 17.09
CA ASN A 234 -3.59 13.33 17.16
C ASN A 234 -4.81 14.28 17.12
N LYS A 235 -5.62 14.14 16.07
CA LYS A 235 -6.84 14.91 15.85
C LYS A 235 -8.03 14.38 16.67
N TYR A 236 -7.89 13.19 17.24
CA TYR A 236 -8.95 12.43 17.90
C TYR A 236 -8.66 12.29 19.40
N LEU A 237 -8.45 13.39 20.08
CA LEU A 237 -8.28 13.43 21.54
C LEU A 237 -9.66 13.58 22.18
N PHE A 238 -10.28 12.46 22.55
CA PHE A 238 -11.60 12.42 23.19
C PHE A 238 -11.50 12.30 24.70
N TYR A 239 -10.47 11.60 25.20
CA TYR A 239 -10.26 11.26 26.60
C TYR A 239 -8.79 11.40 26.97
N ASP A 240 -8.49 11.37 28.26
CA ASP A 240 -7.11 11.27 28.72
C ASP A 240 -6.45 10.00 28.18
N LYS A 241 -5.14 10.09 27.92
CA LYS A 241 -4.37 9.00 27.30
C LYS A 241 -4.53 7.70 28.09
N ALA A 242 -4.34 7.73 29.40
CA ALA A 242 -4.43 6.55 30.27
C ALA A 242 -5.83 5.92 30.21
N GLN A 243 -6.89 6.72 30.27
CA GLN A 243 -8.27 6.25 30.18
C GLN A 243 -8.54 5.57 28.83
N SER A 244 -8.09 6.17 27.74
CA SER A 244 -8.25 5.62 26.38
C SER A 244 -7.48 4.32 26.20
N GLU A 245 -6.25 4.24 26.71
CA GLU A 245 -5.42 3.05 26.66
C GLU A 245 -6.03 1.88 27.45
N GLN A 246 -6.56 2.14 28.66
CA GLN A 246 -7.21 1.15 29.49
C GLN A 246 -8.49 0.61 28.83
N GLU A 247 -9.36 1.48 28.31
CA GLU A 247 -10.59 1.10 27.62
C GLU A 247 -10.29 0.17 26.44
N VAL A 248 -9.24 0.45 25.65
CA VAL A 248 -8.84 -0.42 24.54
C VAL A 248 -8.16 -1.69 25.02
N ALA A 249 -7.34 -1.65 26.07
CA ALA A 249 -6.72 -2.84 26.64
C ALA A 249 -7.80 -3.83 27.13
N ASP A 250 -8.84 -3.32 27.77
CA ASP A 250 -9.96 -4.14 28.24
C ASP A 250 -10.69 -4.87 27.11
N LEU A 251 -10.75 -4.29 25.89
CA LEU A 251 -11.34 -4.95 24.71
C LEU A 251 -10.54 -6.20 24.28
N TYR A 252 -9.25 -6.23 24.55
CA TYR A 252 -8.35 -7.34 24.15
C TYR A 252 -8.05 -8.31 25.30
N THR A 253 -8.60 -8.11 26.51
CA THR A 253 -8.45 -9.09 27.59
C THR A 253 -9.16 -10.38 27.24
N SER A 254 -8.47 -11.50 27.42
CA SER A 254 -9.02 -12.85 27.33
C SER A 254 -8.76 -13.59 28.64
N THR A 255 -9.73 -14.33 29.11
CA THR A 255 -9.60 -15.10 30.37
C THR A 255 -8.72 -16.32 30.22
N SER A 256 -8.67 -16.90 29.03
CA SER A 256 -7.84 -18.06 28.69
C SER A 256 -7.77 -18.24 27.17
N ASP A 257 -6.78 -19.01 26.73
CA ASP A 257 -6.73 -19.45 25.34
C ASP A 257 -7.35 -20.84 25.19
N SER A 258 -8.56 -20.91 24.69
CA SER A 258 -9.30 -22.12 24.38
C SER A 258 -9.57 -22.22 22.87
N THR A 259 -8.57 -21.87 22.05
CA THR A 259 -8.70 -21.83 20.60
C THR A 259 -9.20 -23.15 20.02
N ILE A 260 -10.31 -23.07 19.30
CA ILE A 260 -10.90 -24.19 18.57
C ILE A 260 -10.04 -24.48 17.35
N ASN A 261 -9.40 -25.66 17.30
CA ASN A 261 -8.60 -26.09 16.16
C ASN A 261 -9.48 -26.75 15.10
N ILE A 262 -9.75 -26.04 14.02
CA ILE A 262 -10.59 -26.50 12.91
C ILE A 262 -9.82 -27.25 11.83
N LEU A 263 -8.49 -27.16 11.80
CA LEU A 263 -7.64 -27.79 10.79
C LEU A 263 -7.11 -29.15 11.26
N ASN A 264 -6.97 -30.09 10.33
CA ASN A 264 -6.35 -31.40 10.56
C ASN A 264 -4.83 -31.40 10.35
N THR A 265 -4.25 -30.27 9.92
CA THR A 265 -2.83 -30.08 9.68
C THR A 265 -2.38 -28.68 10.16
N LYS A 266 -1.13 -28.58 10.58
CA LYS A 266 -0.52 -27.31 11.02
C LYS A 266 0.26 -26.60 9.91
N ARG A 267 0.49 -27.27 8.78
CA ARG A 267 1.34 -26.78 7.71
C ARG A 267 0.70 -26.99 6.32
N PRO A 268 -0.56 -26.54 6.11
CA PRO A 268 -1.17 -26.56 4.80
C PRO A 268 -0.54 -25.53 3.88
N ASN A 269 -0.72 -25.68 2.56
CA ASN A 269 -0.67 -24.53 1.67
C ASN A 269 -1.83 -23.59 2.00
N VAL A 270 -1.64 -22.30 1.75
CA VAL A 270 -2.70 -21.31 1.99
C VAL A 270 -2.89 -20.46 0.74
N ILE A 271 -4.13 -20.38 0.25
CA ILE A 271 -4.53 -19.47 -0.82
C ILE A 271 -5.53 -18.48 -0.24
N LEU A 272 -5.17 -17.20 -0.26
CA LEU A 272 -5.99 -16.09 0.23
C LEU A 272 -6.53 -15.29 -0.97
N PHE A 273 -7.86 -15.25 -1.10
CA PHE A 273 -8.57 -14.37 -2.02
C PHE A 273 -9.05 -13.14 -1.25
N ILE A 274 -8.53 -11.97 -1.61
CA ILE A 274 -9.01 -10.67 -1.16
C ILE A 274 -9.94 -10.15 -2.26
N MET A 275 -11.23 -10.18 -1.99
CA MET A 275 -12.25 -9.92 -3.00
C MET A 275 -12.63 -8.44 -3.01
N GLU A 276 -12.38 -7.76 -4.12
CA GLU A 276 -12.67 -6.33 -4.34
C GLU A 276 -14.15 -6.02 -4.12
N SER A 277 -14.45 -5.09 -3.20
CA SER A 277 -15.80 -4.55 -2.95
C SER A 277 -16.88 -5.62 -2.70
N PHE A 278 -16.50 -6.81 -2.24
CA PHE A 278 -17.39 -7.97 -2.13
C PHE A 278 -18.19 -7.91 -0.83
N THR A 279 -19.19 -7.03 -0.80
CA THR A 279 -20.05 -6.84 0.37
C THR A 279 -20.86 -8.10 0.69
N ALA A 280 -21.21 -8.29 1.96
CA ALA A 280 -22.06 -9.38 2.42
C ALA A 280 -23.44 -9.40 1.70
N ASP A 281 -23.93 -8.26 1.28
CA ASP A 281 -25.18 -8.10 0.55
C ASP A 281 -25.21 -8.78 -0.84
N LEU A 282 -24.07 -9.20 -1.38
CA LEU A 282 -23.97 -9.97 -2.62
C LEU A 282 -24.27 -11.46 -2.42
N THR A 283 -24.21 -11.97 -1.18
CA THR A 283 -24.34 -13.38 -0.88
C THR A 283 -25.74 -13.69 -0.34
N LYS A 284 -26.34 -14.78 -0.78
CA LYS A 284 -27.62 -15.25 -0.24
C LYS A 284 -27.54 -15.54 1.26
N THR A 285 -26.42 -16.12 1.68
CA THR A 285 -26.23 -16.55 3.07
C THR A 285 -26.14 -15.38 4.05
N LEU A 286 -25.63 -14.19 3.65
CA LEU A 286 -25.45 -13.03 4.52
C LEU A 286 -26.34 -11.84 4.16
N GLY A 287 -26.66 -11.65 2.87
CA GLY A 287 -27.34 -10.46 2.35
C GLY A 287 -28.75 -10.69 1.83
N ASN A 288 -29.18 -11.96 1.65
CA ASN A 288 -30.44 -12.38 1.07
C ASN A 288 -30.64 -12.02 -0.42
N TYR A 289 -29.54 -11.92 -1.18
CA TYR A 289 -29.61 -11.81 -2.64
C TYR A 289 -29.42 -13.18 -3.28
N ASP A 290 -30.48 -13.65 -3.92
CA ASP A 290 -30.45 -14.92 -4.66
C ASP A 290 -29.66 -14.77 -5.96
N ASP A 291 -28.94 -15.83 -6.33
CA ASP A 291 -28.23 -16.03 -7.61
C ASP A 291 -27.12 -15.05 -7.98
N VAL A 292 -26.74 -14.12 -7.10
CA VAL A 292 -25.61 -13.22 -7.39
C VAL A 292 -24.28 -13.96 -7.19
N THR A 293 -24.14 -14.73 -6.13
CA THR A 293 -22.90 -15.48 -5.82
C THR A 293 -23.19 -16.95 -5.46
N PRO A 294 -23.80 -17.74 -6.38
CA PRO A 294 -24.28 -19.10 -6.08
C PRO A 294 -23.14 -20.06 -5.73
N HIS A 295 -21.96 -19.86 -6.29
CA HIS A 295 -20.81 -20.73 -6.02
C HIS A 295 -20.23 -20.48 -4.63
N PHE A 296 -20.10 -19.22 -4.23
CA PHE A 296 -19.69 -18.86 -2.87
C PHE A 296 -20.67 -19.44 -1.84
N ASP A 297 -21.97 -19.28 -2.04
CA ASP A 297 -23.01 -19.83 -1.15
C ASP A 297 -22.96 -21.38 -1.08
N SER A 298 -22.60 -22.05 -2.18
CA SER A 298 -22.36 -23.49 -2.19
C SER A 298 -21.11 -23.88 -1.36
N LEU A 299 -20.05 -23.06 -1.38
CA LEU A 299 -18.84 -23.31 -0.58
C LEU A 299 -19.11 -23.18 0.92
N VAL A 300 -20.02 -22.29 1.34
CA VAL A 300 -20.41 -22.12 2.75
C VAL A 300 -20.86 -23.45 3.36
N ASN A 301 -21.59 -24.29 2.61
CA ASN A 301 -22.06 -25.58 3.10
C ASN A 301 -20.92 -26.63 3.31
N LYS A 302 -19.72 -26.33 2.86
CA LYS A 302 -18.54 -27.23 2.93
C LYS A 302 -17.36 -26.59 3.64
N GLY A 303 -17.47 -25.30 3.99
CA GLY A 303 -16.45 -24.51 4.64
C GLY A 303 -16.83 -24.13 6.08
N VAL A 304 -16.11 -23.12 6.59
CA VAL A 304 -16.37 -22.49 7.88
C VAL A 304 -16.61 -21.01 7.62
N LEU A 305 -17.84 -20.55 7.84
CA LEU A 305 -18.24 -19.16 7.63
C LEU A 305 -18.21 -18.38 8.96
N PHE A 306 -17.59 -17.20 8.95
CA PHE A 306 -17.76 -16.20 9.99
C PHE A 306 -18.79 -15.18 9.49
N SER A 307 -19.96 -15.14 10.13
CA SER A 307 -21.14 -14.44 9.57
C SER A 307 -21.24 -12.97 9.93
N LYS A 308 -20.46 -12.47 10.91
CA LYS A 308 -20.53 -11.08 11.42
C LYS A 308 -19.15 -10.42 11.39
N ILE A 309 -18.54 -10.37 10.22
CA ILE A 309 -17.23 -9.75 10.02
C ILE A 309 -17.39 -8.38 9.36
N TYR A 310 -16.68 -7.40 9.91
CA TYR A 310 -16.71 -6.03 9.43
C TYR A 310 -15.34 -5.62 8.89
N SER A 311 -15.30 -5.04 7.70
CA SER A 311 -14.09 -4.41 7.18
C SER A 311 -13.69 -3.23 8.06
N THR A 312 -12.41 -2.99 8.20
CA THR A 312 -11.91 -1.90 9.05
C THR A 312 -12.12 -0.50 8.43
N GLY A 313 -12.29 -0.45 7.11
CA GLY A 313 -12.52 0.78 6.32
C GLY A 313 -13.34 0.52 5.07
N ASN A 314 -13.52 1.56 4.26
CA ASN A 314 -14.39 1.59 3.11
C ASN A 314 -13.66 1.68 1.76
N ARG A 315 -12.36 1.36 1.73
CA ARG A 315 -11.51 1.40 0.53
C ARG A 315 -10.45 0.32 0.58
N THR A 316 -9.97 -0.09 -0.59
CA THR A 316 -8.97 -1.14 -0.80
C THR A 316 -7.65 -0.89 -0.06
N ASP A 317 -7.17 0.35 -0.01
CA ASP A 317 -5.95 0.75 0.70
C ASP A 317 -6.00 0.48 2.21
N LYS A 318 -7.19 0.61 2.81
CA LYS A 318 -7.48 0.28 4.21
C LYS A 318 -7.66 -1.23 4.38
N GLY A 319 -8.36 -1.87 3.43
CA GLY A 319 -8.65 -3.30 3.44
C GLY A 319 -7.41 -4.18 3.33
N ILE A 320 -6.45 -3.83 2.46
CA ILE A 320 -5.18 -4.57 2.32
C ILE A 320 -4.39 -4.53 3.64
N ILE A 321 -4.25 -3.35 4.26
CA ILE A 321 -3.58 -3.20 5.56
C ILE A 321 -4.33 -3.98 6.64
N GLY A 322 -5.67 -3.87 6.68
CA GLY A 322 -6.50 -4.62 7.64
C GLY A 322 -6.31 -6.12 7.52
N THR A 323 -6.38 -6.65 6.31
CA THR A 323 -6.29 -8.09 6.04
C THR A 323 -4.88 -8.65 6.28
N LEU A 324 -3.86 -7.98 5.76
CA LEU A 324 -2.49 -8.52 5.74
C LEU A 324 -1.66 -8.10 6.95
N ALA A 325 -1.87 -6.89 7.48
CA ALA A 325 -1.11 -6.37 8.62
C ALA A 325 -1.90 -6.40 9.95
N GLY A 326 -3.19 -6.72 9.92
CA GLY A 326 -4.04 -6.72 11.12
C GLY A 326 -4.10 -5.35 11.80
N PHE A 327 -3.94 -4.25 11.06
CA PHE A 327 -3.94 -2.90 11.59
C PHE A 327 -5.23 -2.16 11.20
N PRO A 328 -5.91 -1.50 12.17
CA PRO A 328 -7.18 -0.80 11.91
C PRO A 328 -7.01 0.40 10.98
N SER A 329 -8.08 0.76 10.26
CA SER A 329 -8.07 1.92 9.39
C SER A 329 -8.02 3.23 10.17
N LEU A 330 -7.39 4.22 9.56
CA LEU A 330 -7.41 5.61 10.02
C LEU A 330 -8.66 6.32 9.51
N ALA A 331 -9.34 7.08 10.37
CA ALA A 331 -10.49 7.89 9.96
C ALA A 331 -10.09 9.03 9.01
N ALA A 332 -8.84 9.46 9.03
CA ALA A 332 -8.29 10.38 8.06
C ALA A 332 -6.87 9.93 7.70
N GLY A 333 -6.59 9.89 6.40
CA GLY A 333 -5.31 9.46 5.87
C GLY A 333 -5.28 7.98 5.48
N ASN A 334 -4.20 7.63 4.82
CA ASN A 334 -3.95 6.31 4.30
C ASN A 334 -2.52 5.91 4.70
N LEU A 335 -2.38 4.87 5.52
CA LEU A 335 -1.10 4.44 6.08
C LEU A 335 -0.11 3.99 5.01
N VAL A 336 -0.60 3.43 3.91
CA VAL A 336 0.25 2.97 2.78
C VAL A 336 1.07 4.10 2.18
N LYS A 337 0.58 5.35 2.26
CA LYS A 337 1.29 6.55 1.77
C LYS A 337 2.48 6.97 2.64
N TYR A 338 2.54 6.47 3.87
CA TYR A 338 3.62 6.78 4.83
C TYR A 338 4.59 5.61 4.92
N THR A 339 5.46 5.46 3.93
CA THR A 339 6.32 4.27 3.80
C THR A 339 7.16 3.99 5.04
N SER A 340 7.73 5.04 5.68
CA SER A 340 8.51 4.88 6.91
C SER A 340 7.71 4.33 8.10
N LYS A 341 6.39 4.49 8.08
CA LYS A 341 5.46 3.95 9.07
C LYS A 341 4.95 2.58 8.65
N MET A 342 4.56 2.46 7.38
CA MET A 342 4.05 1.23 6.78
C MET A 342 5.01 0.06 6.98
N THR A 343 6.31 0.26 6.76
CA THR A 343 7.34 -0.78 6.89
C THR A 343 7.54 -1.32 8.31
N LYS A 344 6.98 -0.64 9.33
CA LYS A 344 7.03 -1.09 10.72
C LYS A 344 5.85 -1.96 11.12
N LEU A 345 4.83 -2.06 10.27
CA LEU A 345 3.72 -2.97 10.52
C LEU A 345 4.18 -4.42 10.35
N PRO A 346 3.62 -5.36 11.12
CA PRO A 346 3.74 -6.78 10.81
C PRO A 346 2.90 -7.12 9.56
N ALA A 347 3.19 -8.26 8.93
CA ALA A 347 2.28 -8.85 7.95
C ALA A 347 2.28 -10.37 8.04
N ILE A 348 1.12 -10.98 7.77
CA ILE A 348 0.97 -12.44 7.80
C ILE A 348 1.93 -13.13 6.82
N SER A 349 2.15 -12.53 5.66
CA SER A 349 3.10 -13.01 4.64
C SER A 349 4.55 -13.09 5.14
N GLN A 350 4.97 -12.19 6.04
CA GLN A 350 6.29 -12.26 6.69
C GLN A 350 6.39 -13.50 7.59
N GLU A 351 5.33 -13.84 8.33
CA GLU A 351 5.32 -15.02 9.19
C GLU A 351 5.32 -16.31 8.37
N PHE A 352 4.58 -16.35 7.27
CA PHE A 352 4.65 -17.46 6.32
C PHE A 352 6.05 -17.62 5.73
N ARG A 353 6.68 -16.52 5.30
CA ARG A 353 8.05 -16.55 4.77
C ARG A 353 9.06 -17.04 5.81
N LYS A 354 8.97 -16.57 7.07
CA LYS A 354 9.80 -17.04 8.20
C LYS A 354 9.60 -18.53 8.47
N ALA A 355 8.39 -19.04 8.28
CA ALA A 355 8.06 -20.46 8.41
C ALA A 355 8.48 -21.31 7.18
N GLY A 356 9.17 -20.71 6.19
CA GLY A 356 9.69 -21.41 5.01
C GLY A 356 8.66 -21.66 3.91
N TYR A 357 7.59 -20.86 3.85
CA TYR A 357 6.63 -20.88 2.73
C TYR A 357 7.13 -20.09 1.54
N SER A 358 6.86 -20.55 0.33
CA SER A 358 6.95 -19.76 -0.89
C SER A 358 5.82 -18.74 -0.91
N THR A 359 6.11 -17.45 -1.07
CA THR A 359 5.10 -16.39 -0.97
C THR A 359 4.93 -15.62 -2.28
N ALA A 360 3.68 -15.51 -2.76
CA ALA A 360 3.37 -14.81 -4.01
C ALA A 360 2.07 -13.99 -3.89
N PHE A 361 2.04 -12.84 -4.56
CA PHE A 361 0.87 -11.97 -4.67
C PHE A 361 0.50 -11.77 -6.14
N TYR A 362 -0.79 -11.88 -6.45
CA TYR A 362 -1.36 -11.75 -7.79
C TYR A 362 -2.40 -10.64 -7.81
N TYR A 363 -2.29 -9.76 -8.79
CA TYR A 363 -3.21 -8.64 -8.96
C TYR A 363 -3.33 -8.25 -10.43
N GLY A 364 -4.53 -8.15 -10.97
CA GLY A 364 -4.76 -7.78 -12.36
C GLY A 364 -4.47 -6.33 -12.70
N GLY A 365 -4.42 -5.46 -11.70
CA GLY A 365 -4.25 -4.02 -11.84
C GLY A 365 -2.82 -3.52 -11.66
N GLU A 366 -2.69 -2.20 -11.66
CA GLU A 366 -1.44 -1.47 -11.46
C GLU A 366 -1.09 -1.43 -9.97
N SER A 367 -0.09 -2.20 -9.55
CA SER A 367 0.29 -2.31 -8.14
C SER A 367 1.00 -1.07 -7.59
N GLU A 368 1.43 -0.15 -8.45
CA GLU A 368 1.94 1.17 -8.09
C GLU A 368 0.84 2.08 -7.53
N PHE A 369 -0.43 1.81 -7.89
CA PHE A 369 -1.57 2.54 -7.38
C PHE A 369 -1.59 2.48 -5.85
N ASP A 370 -1.82 3.64 -5.21
CA ASP A 370 -1.83 3.80 -3.76
C ASP A 370 -0.65 3.13 -3.02
N ASN A 371 0.50 2.96 -3.70
CA ASN A 371 1.74 2.43 -3.11
C ASN A 371 1.65 0.94 -2.68
N TYR A 372 0.73 0.13 -3.24
CA TYR A 372 0.55 -1.29 -2.87
C TYR A 372 1.79 -2.12 -3.13
N LYS A 373 2.49 -1.88 -4.25
CA LYS A 373 3.72 -2.60 -4.60
C LYS A 373 4.78 -2.48 -3.52
N ALA A 374 4.97 -1.28 -2.98
CA ALA A 374 5.90 -1.05 -1.89
C ALA A 374 5.47 -1.82 -0.62
N PHE A 375 4.17 -1.82 -0.29
CA PHE A 375 3.66 -2.60 0.84
C PHE A 375 3.91 -4.10 0.63
N ILE A 376 3.49 -4.66 -0.49
CA ILE A 376 3.59 -6.10 -0.80
C ILE A 376 5.05 -6.57 -0.73
N LEU A 377 5.97 -5.88 -1.40
CA LEU A 377 7.38 -6.30 -1.48
C LEU A 377 8.14 -6.09 -0.17
N ASN A 378 7.77 -5.09 0.65
CA ASN A 378 8.37 -4.92 1.98
C ASN A 378 7.86 -5.95 3.01
N HIS A 379 6.70 -6.57 2.76
CA HIS A 379 6.03 -7.40 3.75
C HIS A 379 6.06 -8.91 3.44
N GLY A 380 7.15 -9.37 2.83
CA GLY A 380 7.49 -10.79 2.79
C GLY A 380 6.98 -11.56 1.57
N TYR A 381 6.34 -10.91 0.60
CA TYR A 381 6.06 -11.56 -0.68
C TYR A 381 7.32 -11.60 -1.55
N GLN A 382 7.70 -12.79 -1.98
CA GLN A 382 8.86 -13.05 -2.85
C GLN A 382 8.54 -12.80 -4.32
N LYS A 383 7.25 -12.94 -4.69
CA LYS A 383 6.80 -12.78 -6.06
C LYS A 383 5.57 -11.89 -6.12
N LEU A 384 5.60 -10.91 -7.02
CA LEU A 384 4.45 -10.08 -7.37
C LEU A 384 4.18 -10.25 -8.87
N ILE A 385 2.97 -10.68 -9.20
CA ILE A 385 2.42 -10.71 -10.55
C ILE A 385 1.32 -9.65 -10.60
N ASP A 386 1.60 -8.53 -11.24
CA ASP A 386 0.69 -7.41 -11.45
C ASP A 386 0.45 -7.17 -12.95
N LYS A 387 -0.28 -6.11 -13.28
CA LYS A 387 -0.60 -5.68 -14.65
C LYS A 387 0.60 -5.78 -15.59
N ASN A 388 1.81 -5.42 -15.14
CA ASN A 388 3.02 -5.40 -15.97
C ASN A 388 3.57 -6.79 -16.33
N LYS A 389 3.00 -7.86 -15.76
CA LYS A 389 3.40 -9.26 -16.01
C LYS A 389 2.40 -10.02 -16.89
N PHE A 390 1.35 -9.36 -17.36
CA PHE A 390 0.38 -9.90 -18.32
C PHE A 390 0.69 -9.39 -19.72
N LYS A 391 0.27 -10.14 -20.73
CA LYS A 391 0.39 -9.74 -22.13
C LYS A 391 -0.64 -8.65 -22.46
N THR A 392 -0.39 -7.85 -23.47
CA THR A 392 -1.30 -6.78 -23.89
C THR A 392 -2.71 -7.31 -24.20
N GLU A 393 -2.79 -8.50 -24.81
CA GLU A 393 -4.05 -9.17 -25.17
C GLU A 393 -4.86 -9.63 -23.94
N GLU A 394 -4.21 -9.76 -22.79
CA GLU A 394 -4.83 -10.16 -21.52
C GLU A 394 -5.36 -8.95 -20.73
N LEU A 395 -4.93 -7.72 -21.08
CA LEU A 395 -5.27 -6.46 -20.40
C LEU A 395 -6.51 -5.82 -21.06
N THR A 396 -7.65 -6.47 -20.96
CA THR A 396 -8.87 -6.09 -21.69
C THR A 396 -9.90 -5.33 -20.86
N SER A 397 -9.65 -5.13 -19.55
CA SER A 397 -10.47 -4.23 -18.73
C SER A 397 -9.84 -2.84 -18.63
N LYS A 398 -10.62 -1.85 -18.21
CA LYS A 398 -10.15 -0.49 -17.93
C LYS A 398 -8.94 -0.45 -17.00
N TRP A 399 -8.87 -1.34 -16.01
CA TRP A 399 -7.86 -1.32 -14.97
C TRP A 399 -6.71 -2.32 -15.22
N GLY A 400 -6.92 -3.33 -16.08
CA GLY A 400 -5.92 -4.35 -16.38
C GLY A 400 -6.51 -5.70 -16.78
N ALA A 401 -6.04 -6.78 -16.15
CA ALA A 401 -6.51 -8.14 -16.41
C ALA A 401 -7.74 -8.47 -15.55
N TYR A 402 -8.74 -9.10 -16.15
CA TYR A 402 -9.90 -9.65 -15.43
C TYR A 402 -9.51 -10.81 -14.51
N ASP A 403 -10.30 -11.05 -13.47
CA ASP A 403 -10.03 -12.05 -12.42
C ASP A 403 -9.79 -13.45 -12.98
N GLY A 404 -10.53 -13.85 -14.00
CA GLY A 404 -10.34 -15.17 -14.65
C GLY A 404 -8.94 -15.34 -15.27
N VAL A 405 -8.37 -14.27 -15.82
CA VAL A 405 -7.01 -14.26 -16.38
C VAL A 405 -5.99 -14.39 -15.24
N VAL A 406 -6.18 -13.62 -14.16
CA VAL A 406 -5.31 -13.63 -12.98
C VAL A 406 -5.31 -15.01 -12.32
N PHE A 407 -6.48 -15.62 -12.14
CA PHE A 407 -6.63 -16.95 -11.54
C PHE A 407 -5.98 -18.06 -12.38
N ASN A 408 -6.13 -18.01 -13.70
CA ASN A 408 -5.46 -18.95 -14.60
C ASN A 408 -3.93 -18.80 -14.53
N ARG A 409 -3.43 -17.56 -14.42
CA ARG A 409 -2.00 -17.31 -14.21
C ARG A 409 -1.55 -17.87 -12.87
N GLN A 410 -2.28 -17.62 -11.78
CA GLN A 410 -1.97 -18.15 -10.45
C GLN A 410 -1.91 -19.68 -10.47
N LEU A 411 -2.90 -20.37 -11.05
CA LEU A 411 -2.89 -21.83 -11.19
C LEU A 411 -1.66 -22.34 -11.95
N THR A 412 -1.29 -21.67 -13.03
CA THR A 412 -0.12 -22.04 -13.84
C THR A 412 1.18 -21.93 -13.04
N GLU A 413 1.30 -20.87 -12.24
CA GLU A 413 2.48 -20.64 -11.40
C GLU A 413 2.53 -21.63 -10.22
N LEU A 414 1.39 -21.91 -9.58
CA LEU A 414 1.30 -22.85 -8.45
C LEU A 414 1.69 -24.29 -8.83
N LYS A 415 1.53 -24.71 -10.08
CA LYS A 415 2.03 -26.01 -10.56
C LYS A 415 3.55 -26.19 -10.41
N LYS A 416 4.29 -25.07 -10.37
CA LYS A 416 5.75 -25.04 -10.30
C LYS A 416 6.27 -24.51 -8.95
N THR A 417 5.36 -24.13 -8.05
CA THR A 417 5.72 -23.52 -6.77
C THR A 417 6.00 -24.61 -5.74
N ALA A 418 7.11 -24.48 -5.03
CA ALA A 418 7.45 -25.39 -3.94
C ALA A 418 6.46 -25.26 -2.77
N GLU A 419 6.01 -26.39 -2.25
CA GLU A 419 5.18 -26.46 -1.05
C GLU A 419 6.03 -26.43 0.24
N PRO A 420 5.54 -25.88 1.34
CA PRO A 420 4.26 -25.18 1.40
C PRO A 420 4.35 -23.76 0.81
N PHE A 421 3.22 -23.27 0.33
CA PHE A 421 3.12 -21.92 -0.22
C PHE A 421 2.00 -21.09 0.45
N PHE A 422 2.20 -19.78 0.49
CA PHE A 422 1.19 -18.77 0.79
C PHE A 422 0.99 -17.88 -0.45
N SER A 423 -0.15 -18.04 -1.09
CA SER A 423 -0.49 -17.36 -2.34
C SER A 423 -1.70 -16.45 -2.14
N THR A 424 -1.53 -15.16 -2.36
CA THR A 424 -2.60 -14.18 -2.23
C THR A 424 -3.01 -13.67 -3.60
N THR A 425 -4.30 -13.62 -3.88
CA THR A 425 -4.85 -12.92 -5.04
C THR A 425 -5.83 -11.86 -4.58
N MET A 426 -5.64 -10.63 -5.07
CA MET A 426 -6.61 -9.57 -4.95
C MET A 426 -7.39 -9.46 -6.26
N THR A 427 -8.71 -9.55 -6.20
CA THR A 427 -9.58 -9.42 -7.38
C THR A 427 -9.71 -7.95 -7.79
N LEU A 428 -10.17 -7.72 -9.02
CA LEU A 428 -10.26 -6.39 -9.59
C LEU A 428 -11.58 -6.15 -10.34
N THR A 429 -12.21 -7.21 -10.84
CA THR A 429 -13.32 -7.08 -11.78
C THR A 429 -14.53 -6.34 -11.18
N ASN A 430 -14.74 -6.47 -9.86
CA ASN A 430 -15.86 -5.79 -9.17
C ASN A 430 -15.58 -4.32 -8.83
N HIS A 431 -14.59 -3.70 -9.48
CA HIS A 431 -14.28 -2.27 -9.38
C HIS A 431 -15.03 -1.46 -10.44
N GLU A 432 -15.40 -0.20 -10.14
CA GLU A 432 -16.00 0.72 -11.12
C GLU A 432 -15.11 0.89 -12.37
N PRO A 433 -15.68 0.90 -13.58
CA PRO A 433 -17.08 1.05 -13.96
C PRO A 433 -17.88 -0.25 -14.08
N PHE A 434 -17.50 -1.34 -13.39
CA PHE A 434 -18.18 -2.63 -13.33
C PHE A 434 -18.29 -3.31 -14.70
N GLU A 435 -17.15 -3.58 -15.31
CA GLU A 435 -17.02 -4.24 -16.62
C GLU A 435 -16.81 -5.75 -16.46
N VAL A 436 -17.42 -6.53 -17.33
CA VAL A 436 -17.18 -7.98 -17.45
C VAL A 436 -16.74 -8.35 -18.85
N PRO A 437 -15.89 -9.38 -19.02
CA PRO A 437 -15.57 -9.89 -20.35
C PRO A 437 -16.77 -10.73 -20.87
N GLY A 438 -17.57 -10.15 -21.74
CA GLY A 438 -18.72 -10.81 -22.33
C GLY A 438 -20.07 -10.29 -21.86
N SER A 439 -21.07 -11.17 -21.63
CA SER A 439 -22.42 -10.78 -21.31
C SER A 439 -22.61 -10.48 -19.82
N TYR A 440 -23.38 -9.45 -19.51
CA TYR A 440 -23.78 -9.10 -18.16
C TYR A 440 -24.95 -9.97 -17.71
N LYS A 441 -24.74 -10.80 -16.70
CA LYS A 441 -25.75 -11.75 -16.18
C LYS A 441 -27.03 -11.07 -15.72
N PHE A 442 -26.92 -9.88 -15.09
CA PHE A 442 -28.02 -9.14 -14.50
C PHE A 442 -28.42 -7.88 -15.29
N GLY A 443 -27.87 -7.70 -16.52
CA GLY A 443 -28.06 -6.49 -17.31
C GLY A 443 -26.96 -5.46 -17.09
N LYS A 444 -26.97 -4.36 -17.87
CA LYS A 444 -25.96 -3.31 -17.90
C LYS A 444 -26.51 -1.88 -17.89
N GLU A 445 -27.82 -1.74 -17.71
CA GLU A 445 -28.53 -0.47 -17.83
C GLU A 445 -28.20 0.47 -16.67
N ASP A 446 -28.00 -0.08 -15.46
CA ASP A 446 -27.62 0.68 -14.28
C ASP A 446 -26.43 0.07 -13.54
N ASN A 447 -25.92 0.78 -12.54
CA ASN A 447 -24.76 0.36 -11.77
C ASN A 447 -25.06 -0.84 -10.85
N ILE A 448 -26.32 -1.05 -10.42
CA ILE A 448 -26.70 -2.20 -9.61
C ILE A 448 -26.59 -3.48 -10.43
N GLN A 449 -27.13 -3.47 -11.65
CA GLN A 449 -27.07 -4.61 -12.58
C GLN A 449 -25.63 -4.95 -12.95
N ARG A 450 -24.82 -3.92 -13.24
CA ARG A 450 -23.39 -4.09 -13.57
C ARG A 450 -22.62 -4.66 -12.37
N PHE A 451 -22.79 -4.08 -11.18
CA PHE A 451 -22.14 -4.55 -9.95
C PHE A 451 -22.49 -5.99 -9.61
N LYS A 452 -23.78 -6.39 -9.74
CA LYS A 452 -24.17 -7.80 -9.58
C LYS A 452 -23.52 -8.69 -10.64
N SER A 453 -23.42 -8.22 -11.88
CA SER A 453 -22.83 -8.99 -12.98
C SER A 453 -21.33 -9.19 -12.78
N THR A 454 -20.60 -8.18 -12.28
CA THR A 454 -19.17 -8.32 -11.96
C THR A 454 -18.93 -9.24 -10.76
N ALA A 455 -19.76 -9.16 -9.73
CA ALA A 455 -19.69 -10.08 -8.59
C ALA A 455 -19.97 -11.53 -9.00
N PHE A 456 -20.98 -11.77 -9.86
CA PHE A 456 -21.25 -13.09 -10.42
C PHE A 456 -20.08 -13.62 -11.26
N TYR A 457 -19.45 -12.77 -12.06
CA TYR A 457 -18.27 -13.15 -12.83
C TYR A 457 -17.10 -13.56 -11.92
N THR A 458 -16.78 -12.78 -10.89
CA THR A 458 -15.75 -13.12 -9.91
C THR A 458 -16.07 -14.44 -9.18
N ASP A 459 -17.32 -14.65 -8.76
CA ASP A 459 -17.80 -15.89 -8.15
C ASP A 459 -17.61 -17.10 -9.08
N SER A 460 -17.94 -16.93 -10.37
CA SER A 460 -17.76 -17.94 -11.40
C SER A 460 -16.26 -18.26 -11.63
N CYS A 461 -15.41 -17.25 -11.61
CA CYS A 461 -13.95 -17.41 -11.72
C CYS A 461 -13.36 -18.16 -10.52
N ILE A 462 -13.84 -17.90 -9.30
CA ILE A 462 -13.46 -18.63 -8.09
C ILE A 462 -13.84 -20.11 -8.23
N ASN A 463 -15.05 -20.39 -8.69
CA ASN A 463 -15.49 -21.77 -8.92
C ASN A 463 -14.63 -22.50 -9.97
N ASP A 464 -14.36 -21.87 -11.11
CA ASP A 464 -13.51 -22.42 -12.16
C ASP A 464 -12.09 -22.70 -11.63
N PHE A 465 -11.53 -21.76 -10.86
CA PHE A 465 -10.24 -21.96 -10.19
C PHE A 465 -10.26 -23.20 -9.28
N LEU A 466 -11.27 -23.33 -8.42
CA LEU A 466 -11.37 -24.46 -7.49
C LEU A 466 -11.57 -25.79 -8.22
N LEU A 467 -12.38 -25.81 -9.30
CA LEU A 467 -12.56 -27.01 -10.13
C LEU A 467 -11.25 -27.45 -10.77
N LYS A 468 -10.48 -26.54 -11.34
CA LYS A 468 -9.16 -26.81 -11.92
C LYS A 468 -8.12 -27.18 -10.86
N ALA A 469 -8.20 -26.57 -9.68
CA ALA A 469 -7.32 -26.85 -8.55
C ALA A 469 -7.48 -28.28 -8.02
N LYS A 470 -8.68 -28.88 -8.06
CA LYS A 470 -8.95 -30.24 -7.59
C LYS A 470 -8.06 -31.31 -8.24
N SER A 471 -7.61 -31.09 -9.47
CA SER A 471 -6.69 -31.98 -10.16
C SER A 471 -5.23 -31.81 -9.77
N GLN A 472 -4.90 -30.81 -8.95
CA GLN A 472 -3.53 -30.54 -8.55
C GLN A 472 -3.12 -31.32 -7.30
N PRO A 473 -1.88 -31.81 -7.19
CA PRO A 473 -1.42 -32.61 -6.05
C PRO A 473 -1.51 -31.85 -4.72
N TRP A 474 -1.31 -30.54 -4.73
CA TRP A 474 -1.35 -29.68 -3.56
C TRP A 474 -2.78 -29.40 -3.02
N TYR A 475 -3.84 -29.66 -3.80
CA TYR A 475 -5.21 -29.26 -3.45
C TYR A 475 -5.67 -29.81 -2.10
N LYS A 476 -5.44 -31.11 -1.83
CA LYS A 476 -5.90 -31.75 -0.60
C LYS A 476 -5.24 -31.19 0.67
N ASN A 477 -4.03 -30.66 0.55
CA ASN A 477 -3.31 -30.01 1.64
C ASN A 477 -3.39 -28.47 1.55
N THR A 478 -4.50 -27.92 1.08
CA THR A 478 -4.64 -26.47 0.90
C THR A 478 -5.85 -25.92 1.66
N LEU A 479 -5.61 -24.83 2.40
CA LEU A 479 -6.63 -23.97 2.99
C LEU A 479 -6.89 -22.80 2.03
N PHE A 480 -8.13 -22.65 1.61
CA PHE A 480 -8.60 -21.51 0.83
C PHE A 480 -9.33 -20.54 1.77
N ILE A 481 -9.01 -19.26 1.67
CA ILE A 481 -9.59 -18.18 2.47
C ILE A 481 -10.18 -17.15 1.53
N PHE A 482 -11.44 -16.80 1.75
CA PHE A 482 -12.17 -15.79 0.99
C PHE A 482 -12.57 -14.68 1.95
N ILE A 483 -12.09 -13.47 1.71
CA ILE A 483 -12.42 -12.27 2.50
C ILE A 483 -12.53 -11.08 1.56
N ALA A 484 -13.47 -10.15 1.80
CA ALA A 484 -13.48 -8.92 1.04
C ALA A 484 -12.46 -7.91 1.58
N ASP A 485 -11.97 -7.02 0.72
CA ASP A 485 -11.16 -5.88 1.13
C ASP A 485 -12.00 -4.83 1.86
N HIS A 486 -13.19 -4.54 1.35
CA HIS A 486 -14.22 -3.70 2.00
C HIS A 486 -15.62 -4.03 1.48
N GLY A 487 -16.62 -3.49 2.16
CA GLY A 487 -17.99 -3.54 1.67
C GLY A 487 -18.33 -2.39 0.71
N HIS A 488 -19.52 -2.40 0.12
CA HIS A 488 -19.95 -1.45 -0.90
C HIS A 488 -21.37 -0.91 -0.65
N ILE A 489 -21.71 0.27 -1.20
CA ILE A 489 -23.07 0.81 -1.13
C ILE A 489 -24.06 -0.03 -1.95
N LEU A 490 -23.58 -0.51 -3.11
CA LEU A 490 -24.35 -1.43 -3.95
C LEU A 490 -24.35 -2.84 -3.33
N PRO A 491 -25.38 -3.65 -3.62
CA PRO A 491 -26.48 -3.39 -4.53
C PRO A 491 -27.67 -2.66 -3.89
N LYS A 492 -27.66 -2.35 -2.59
CA LYS A 492 -28.83 -1.82 -1.87
C LYS A 492 -28.99 -0.30 -1.93
N GLU A 493 -27.96 0.45 -2.27
CA GLU A 493 -27.91 1.93 -2.31
C GLU A 493 -28.28 2.65 -1.00
N THR A 494 -28.85 1.95 -0.04
CA THR A 494 -29.21 2.47 1.29
C THR A 494 -28.07 2.38 2.31
N ASN A 495 -26.99 1.68 1.96
CA ASN A 495 -25.84 1.48 2.83
C ASN A 495 -24.89 2.70 2.78
N GLU A 496 -25.36 3.81 3.33
CA GLU A 496 -24.57 5.03 3.45
C GLU A 496 -23.24 4.79 4.17
N VAL A 497 -22.26 5.67 3.97
CA VAL A 497 -20.90 5.50 4.48
C VAL A 497 -20.81 5.36 6.01
N TYR A 498 -21.80 5.85 6.75
CA TYR A 498 -21.89 5.72 8.20
C TYR A 498 -22.68 4.48 8.67
N MET A 499 -23.30 3.73 7.77
CA MET A 499 -24.09 2.55 8.10
C MET A 499 -23.20 1.33 8.33
N PRO A 500 -23.40 0.54 9.39
CA PRO A 500 -22.59 -0.66 9.66
C PRO A 500 -22.69 -1.72 8.56
N GLN A 501 -23.84 -1.80 7.87
CA GLN A 501 -24.05 -2.70 6.74
C GLN A 501 -23.06 -2.46 5.59
N ARG A 502 -22.60 -1.21 5.42
CA ARG A 502 -21.57 -0.83 4.45
C ARG A 502 -20.24 -1.57 4.67
N TYR A 503 -19.97 -1.99 5.91
CA TYR A 503 -18.71 -2.63 6.33
C TYR A 503 -18.86 -4.13 6.54
N HIS A 504 -20.07 -4.68 6.44
CA HIS A 504 -20.30 -6.11 6.58
C HIS A 504 -19.77 -6.87 5.36
N ILE A 505 -18.82 -7.79 5.61
CA ILE A 505 -18.11 -8.55 4.58
C ILE A 505 -18.09 -10.04 4.90
N PRO A 506 -18.01 -10.92 3.89
CA PRO A 506 -17.83 -12.34 4.10
C PRO A 506 -16.41 -12.67 4.56
N LEU A 507 -16.28 -13.68 5.41
CA LEU A 507 -15.04 -14.42 5.69
C LEU A 507 -15.34 -15.90 5.70
N LEU A 508 -14.83 -16.62 4.70
CA LEU A 508 -15.04 -18.06 4.53
C LEU A 508 -13.69 -18.79 4.48
N LEU A 509 -13.54 -19.82 5.29
CA LEU A 509 -12.45 -20.79 5.20
C LEU A 509 -12.98 -22.05 4.51
N TYR A 510 -12.23 -22.56 3.53
CA TYR A 510 -12.63 -23.73 2.76
C TYR A 510 -11.42 -24.64 2.47
N GLY A 511 -11.63 -25.95 2.32
CA GLY A 511 -10.60 -26.91 1.93
C GLY A 511 -10.72 -28.24 2.64
N GLU A 512 -10.06 -29.27 2.08
CA GLU A 512 -10.08 -30.62 2.65
C GLU A 512 -9.30 -30.70 3.97
N VAL A 513 -8.45 -29.71 4.26
CA VAL A 513 -7.72 -29.56 5.52
C VAL A 513 -8.61 -29.17 6.70
N ILE A 514 -9.86 -28.79 6.44
CA ILE A 514 -10.85 -28.52 7.51
C ILE A 514 -11.39 -29.86 7.98
N LYS A 515 -11.35 -30.08 9.30
CA LYS A 515 -11.89 -31.27 9.93
C LYS A 515 -13.38 -31.45 9.58
N PRO A 516 -13.85 -32.66 9.32
CA PRO A 516 -15.21 -32.92 8.87
C PRO A 516 -16.30 -32.31 9.77
N GLU A 517 -16.10 -32.35 11.10
CA GLU A 517 -17.04 -31.82 12.08
C GLU A 517 -17.23 -30.30 12.05
N PHE A 518 -16.34 -29.57 11.36
CA PHE A 518 -16.46 -28.11 11.19
C PHE A 518 -16.97 -27.69 9.81
N ARG A 519 -17.06 -28.58 8.86
CA ARG A 519 -17.56 -28.28 7.52
C ARG A 519 -19.04 -27.90 7.57
N GLY A 520 -19.37 -26.77 6.95
CA GLY A 520 -20.72 -26.19 6.97
C GLY A 520 -21.06 -25.42 8.25
N LYS A 521 -20.13 -25.30 9.21
CA LYS A 521 -20.37 -24.51 10.42
C LYS A 521 -20.31 -23.02 10.18
N LYS A 522 -21.19 -22.29 10.86
CA LYS A 522 -21.20 -20.82 10.93
C LYS A 522 -20.82 -20.39 12.34
N PHE A 523 -19.89 -19.45 12.43
CA PHE A 523 -19.54 -18.75 13.65
C PHE A 523 -20.16 -17.35 13.60
N ASP A 524 -21.15 -17.11 14.47
CA ASP A 524 -21.92 -15.85 14.50
C ASP A 524 -21.31 -14.80 15.44
N ARG A 525 -20.00 -14.90 15.67
CA ARG A 525 -19.24 -13.97 16.50
C ARG A 525 -18.92 -12.69 15.74
N ILE A 526 -19.07 -11.55 16.42
CA ILE A 526 -18.66 -10.26 15.88
C ILE A 526 -17.13 -10.18 15.84
N GLY A 527 -16.62 -9.93 14.65
CA GLY A 527 -15.20 -9.77 14.39
C GLY A 527 -14.92 -8.72 13.33
N SER A 528 -13.66 -8.42 13.17
CA SER A 528 -13.16 -7.48 12.17
C SER A 528 -12.26 -8.20 11.16
N GLN A 529 -12.15 -7.63 9.99
CA GLN A 529 -11.18 -8.03 8.95
C GLN A 529 -9.76 -8.19 9.48
N ILE A 530 -9.35 -7.33 10.43
CA ILE A 530 -8.02 -7.37 11.06
C ILE A 530 -7.81 -8.64 11.90
N ASP A 531 -8.88 -9.32 12.31
CA ASP A 531 -8.84 -10.52 13.14
C ASP A 531 -8.39 -11.77 12.37
N LEU A 532 -8.34 -11.69 11.03
CA LEU A 532 -7.82 -12.78 10.20
C LEU A 532 -6.40 -13.16 10.60
N ALA A 533 -5.53 -12.18 10.91
CA ALA A 533 -4.13 -12.44 11.20
C ALA A 533 -3.95 -13.37 12.42
N SER A 534 -4.50 -13.02 13.58
CA SER A 534 -4.39 -13.87 14.78
C SER A 534 -5.19 -15.17 14.66
N THR A 535 -6.31 -15.17 13.93
CA THR A 535 -7.11 -16.37 13.71
C THR A 535 -6.35 -17.39 12.86
N LEU A 536 -5.81 -16.96 11.72
CA LEU A 536 -5.09 -17.83 10.80
C LEU A 536 -3.78 -18.33 11.41
N LEU A 537 -2.96 -17.42 11.95
CA LEU A 537 -1.68 -17.79 12.56
C LEU A 537 -1.88 -18.69 13.79
N GLY A 538 -2.95 -18.48 14.57
CA GLY A 538 -3.32 -19.35 15.68
C GLY A 538 -3.63 -20.79 15.23
N GLN A 539 -4.38 -20.98 14.13
CA GLN A 539 -4.66 -22.29 13.55
C GLN A 539 -3.38 -23.01 13.08
N LEU A 540 -2.40 -22.26 12.60
CA LEU A 540 -1.12 -22.79 12.10
C LEU A 540 -0.04 -22.89 13.18
N GLN A 541 -0.35 -22.50 14.40
CA GLN A 541 0.60 -22.43 15.55
C GLN A 541 1.83 -21.54 15.23
N MET A 542 1.62 -20.50 14.46
CA MET A 542 2.62 -19.48 14.16
C MET A 542 2.53 -18.29 15.12
N ASN A 543 3.60 -17.50 15.22
CA ASN A 543 3.63 -16.33 16.09
C ASN A 543 2.68 -15.23 15.60
N SER A 544 1.75 -14.81 16.45
CA SER A 544 0.79 -13.72 16.16
C SER A 544 0.90 -12.54 17.13
N LYS A 545 1.86 -12.55 18.07
CA LYS A 545 1.98 -11.53 19.14
C LYS A 545 2.18 -10.11 18.63
N GLN A 546 2.82 -9.94 17.48
CA GLN A 546 3.03 -8.63 16.87
C GLN A 546 1.76 -8.01 16.27
N PHE A 547 0.71 -8.81 16.06
CA PHE A 547 -0.58 -8.32 15.56
C PHE A 547 -1.47 -7.85 16.71
N THR A 548 -1.05 -6.78 17.39
CA THR A 548 -1.63 -6.31 18.66
C THR A 548 -3.10 -5.84 18.57
N TRP A 549 -3.59 -5.57 17.34
CA TRP A 549 -4.97 -5.20 17.07
C TRP A 549 -5.86 -6.37 16.61
N SER A 550 -5.27 -7.55 16.41
CA SER A 550 -5.95 -8.72 15.90
C SER A 550 -6.27 -9.70 17.04
N LYS A 551 -7.51 -10.11 17.17
CA LYS A 551 -7.94 -11.15 18.10
C LYS A 551 -8.24 -12.46 17.37
N ASN A 552 -8.08 -13.59 18.06
CA ASN A 552 -8.39 -14.88 17.48
C ASN A 552 -9.91 -15.17 17.56
N LEU A 553 -10.59 -15.17 16.41
CA LEU A 553 -12.04 -15.43 16.31
C LEU A 553 -12.45 -16.85 16.74
N LEU A 554 -11.51 -17.79 16.72
CA LEU A 554 -11.74 -19.18 17.15
C LEU A 554 -11.42 -19.42 18.64
N ASN A 555 -11.00 -18.39 19.37
CA ASN A 555 -10.96 -18.44 20.82
C ASN A 555 -12.27 -17.89 21.41
N PRO A 556 -13.15 -18.73 22.00
CA PRO A 556 -14.44 -18.31 22.54
C PRO A 556 -14.33 -17.28 23.67
N ASN A 557 -13.17 -17.18 24.31
CA ASN A 557 -12.94 -16.29 25.45
C ASN A 557 -12.50 -14.88 25.05
N THR A 558 -12.32 -14.58 23.76
CA THR A 558 -12.06 -13.21 23.27
C THR A 558 -13.35 -12.41 23.25
N LYS A 559 -13.27 -11.11 23.53
CA LYS A 559 -14.43 -10.21 23.46
C LYS A 559 -14.87 -9.99 22.03
N GLU A 560 -16.18 -9.89 21.84
CA GLU A 560 -16.81 -9.63 20.56
C GLU A 560 -16.97 -8.15 20.32
N PHE A 561 -16.29 -7.63 19.31
CA PHE A 561 -16.45 -6.27 18.80
C PHE A 561 -15.85 -6.15 17.41
N ALA A 562 -16.28 -5.09 16.71
CA ALA A 562 -15.64 -4.62 15.48
C ALA A 562 -15.55 -3.09 15.48
N PHE A 563 -14.47 -2.57 14.91
CA PHE A 563 -14.24 -1.15 14.67
C PHE A 563 -14.08 -0.91 13.17
N PHE A 564 -14.71 0.15 12.69
CA PHE A 564 -14.48 0.65 11.33
C PHE A 564 -14.44 2.16 11.30
N SER A 565 -13.82 2.73 10.27
CA SER A 565 -13.76 4.16 10.12
C SER A 565 -13.84 4.60 8.65
N TRP A 566 -14.36 5.81 8.47
CA TRP A 566 -14.35 6.56 7.20
C TRP A 566 -13.76 7.95 7.45
N ASP A 567 -13.62 8.76 6.39
CA ASP A 567 -12.84 10.01 6.45
C ASP A 567 -13.23 10.98 7.58
N ASN A 568 -14.49 10.99 8.00
CA ASN A 568 -14.97 11.89 9.05
C ASN A 568 -15.62 11.18 10.25
N GLY A 569 -15.54 9.85 10.31
CA GLY A 569 -16.28 9.16 11.36
C GLY A 569 -15.72 7.81 11.76
N LEU A 570 -16.37 7.24 12.75
CA LEU A 570 -16.09 5.92 13.27
C LEU A 570 -17.39 5.14 13.51
N GLY A 571 -17.30 3.82 13.43
CA GLY A 571 -18.32 2.90 13.89
C GLY A 571 -17.74 1.87 14.84
N PHE A 572 -18.55 1.47 15.83
CA PHE A 572 -18.21 0.44 16.78
C PHE A 572 -19.38 -0.51 16.99
N VAL A 573 -19.10 -1.80 16.87
CA VAL A 573 -20.09 -2.87 16.97
C VAL A 573 -19.77 -3.72 18.17
N LYS A 574 -20.75 -3.94 19.05
CA LYS A 574 -20.72 -4.89 20.17
C LYS A 574 -21.96 -5.78 20.13
N PRO A 575 -22.01 -6.88 20.85
CA PRO A 575 -23.22 -7.69 20.97
C PRO A 575 -24.43 -6.84 21.42
N GLY A 576 -25.44 -6.76 20.54
CA GLY A 576 -26.68 -6.02 20.76
C GLY A 576 -26.55 -4.50 20.83
N GLN A 577 -25.46 -3.92 20.31
CA GLN A 577 -25.34 -2.46 20.19
C GLN A 577 -24.34 -2.07 19.10
N THR A 578 -24.76 -1.26 18.16
CA THR A 578 -23.92 -0.65 17.14
C THR A 578 -24.11 0.86 17.15
N VAL A 579 -23.01 1.61 17.18
CA VAL A 579 -23.05 3.07 17.15
C VAL A 579 -22.07 3.58 16.11
N THR A 580 -22.48 4.58 15.33
CA THR A 580 -21.58 5.35 14.47
C THR A 580 -21.60 6.82 14.83
N PHE A 581 -20.45 7.48 14.66
CA PHE A 581 -20.26 8.85 15.13
C PHE A 581 -19.50 9.69 14.08
N ASP A 582 -20.03 10.87 13.81
CA ASP A 582 -19.35 11.88 12.98
C ASP A 582 -18.39 12.70 13.82
N ASN A 583 -17.10 12.62 13.50
CA ASN A 583 -16.06 13.37 14.20
C ASN A 583 -16.11 14.88 13.90
N THR A 584 -16.69 15.29 12.79
CA THR A 584 -16.85 16.70 12.38
C THR A 584 -18.06 17.33 13.03
N GLY A 585 -19.24 16.76 12.82
CA GLY A 585 -20.50 17.23 13.39
C GLY A 585 -20.69 16.91 14.87
N LYS A 586 -19.82 16.07 15.46
CA LYS A 586 -19.89 15.62 16.86
C LYS A 586 -21.22 14.97 17.22
N THR A 587 -21.82 14.26 16.26
CA THR A 587 -23.15 13.64 16.39
C THR A 587 -23.09 12.14 16.16
N VAL A 588 -24.02 11.42 16.81
CA VAL A 588 -24.31 10.01 16.52
C VAL A 588 -25.15 9.96 15.25
N LEU A 589 -24.67 9.25 14.22
CA LEU A 589 -25.35 9.11 12.94
C LEU A 589 -26.23 7.85 12.89
N TYR A 590 -25.76 6.76 13.49
CA TYR A 590 -26.49 5.49 13.55
C TYR A 590 -26.44 4.92 14.97
N ASN A 591 -27.55 4.35 15.39
CA ASN A 591 -27.68 3.66 16.66
C ASN A 591 -28.82 2.64 16.50
N ASP A 592 -28.55 1.35 16.63
CA ASP A 592 -29.55 0.28 16.48
C ASP A 592 -30.41 0.08 17.75
N ASP A 593 -29.94 0.47 18.93
CA ASP A 593 -30.72 0.48 20.17
C ASP A 593 -30.71 1.87 20.83
N LYS A 594 -31.65 2.71 20.43
CA LYS A 594 -31.80 4.07 20.96
C LYS A 594 -32.39 4.13 22.38
N LYS A 595 -32.93 3.00 22.90
CA LYS A 595 -33.60 2.97 24.21
C LYS A 595 -32.60 2.86 25.35
N ASP A 596 -31.53 2.13 25.16
CA ASP A 596 -30.46 2.01 26.17
C ASP A 596 -29.36 3.05 25.97
N LYS A 597 -29.58 4.23 26.58
CA LYS A 597 -28.61 5.33 26.51
C LYS A 597 -27.28 4.97 27.15
N LYS A 598 -27.27 4.21 28.25
CA LYS A 598 -26.04 3.81 28.94
C LYS A 598 -25.17 2.93 28.05
N LYS A 599 -25.78 1.94 27.43
CA LYS A 599 -25.09 1.02 26.50
C LYS A 599 -24.59 1.76 25.25
N THR A 600 -25.37 2.72 24.74
CA THR A 600 -24.96 3.61 23.65
C THR A 600 -23.70 4.41 24.03
N ASP A 601 -23.70 5.06 25.19
CA ASP A 601 -22.58 5.87 25.65
C ASP A 601 -21.31 5.01 25.91
N GLU A 602 -21.46 3.80 26.47
CA GLU A 602 -20.37 2.84 26.64
C GLU A 602 -19.79 2.38 25.31
N THR A 603 -20.63 2.06 24.33
CA THR A 603 -20.20 1.63 23.00
C THR A 603 -19.48 2.77 22.27
N LEU A 604 -20.02 3.98 22.35
CA LEU A 604 -19.41 5.18 21.78
C LEU A 604 -18.07 5.52 22.44
N ARG A 605 -17.97 5.37 23.77
CA ARG A 605 -16.71 5.54 24.50
C ARG A 605 -15.65 4.56 24.01
N SER A 606 -15.98 3.30 23.87
CA SER A 606 -15.05 2.29 23.33
C SER A 606 -14.59 2.65 21.91
N GLY A 607 -15.51 3.06 21.02
CA GLY A 607 -15.18 3.46 19.64
C GLY A 607 -14.26 4.68 19.56
N LYS A 608 -14.55 5.72 20.38
CA LYS A 608 -13.73 6.94 20.46
C LYS A 608 -12.33 6.64 21.02
N SER A 609 -12.24 5.87 22.10
CA SER A 609 -10.96 5.44 22.69
C SER A 609 -10.15 4.61 21.69
N TYR A 610 -10.82 3.74 20.95
CA TYR A 610 -10.19 2.92 19.92
C TYR A 610 -9.58 3.79 18.80
N LEU A 611 -10.35 4.71 18.23
CA LEU A 611 -9.86 5.63 17.20
C LEU A 611 -8.69 6.49 17.72
N GLN A 612 -8.81 7.01 18.95
CA GLN A 612 -7.76 7.81 19.58
C GLN A 612 -6.45 7.02 19.68
N LYS A 613 -6.49 5.78 20.16
CA LYS A 613 -5.31 4.92 20.31
C LYS A 613 -4.72 4.48 18.96
N VAL A 614 -5.56 4.12 17.99
CA VAL A 614 -5.11 3.78 16.63
C VAL A 614 -4.35 4.95 16.01
N TYR A 615 -4.91 6.16 16.10
CA TYR A 615 -4.27 7.34 15.53
C TYR A 615 -3.00 7.74 16.29
N GLN A 616 -2.98 7.55 17.61
CA GLN A 616 -1.78 7.77 18.41
C GLN A 616 -0.65 6.81 18.00
N GLN A 617 -0.94 5.53 17.84
CA GLN A 617 0.04 4.57 17.35
C GLN A 617 0.52 4.89 15.93
N PHE A 618 -0.39 5.32 15.04
CA PHE A 618 0.00 5.79 13.71
C PHE A 618 1.01 6.95 13.78
N ILE A 619 0.85 7.88 14.71
CA ILE A 619 1.82 8.98 14.89
C ILE A 619 3.17 8.44 15.39
N GLU A 620 3.15 7.50 16.32
CA GLU A 620 4.34 6.91 16.96
C GLU A 620 5.11 5.95 16.03
N LEU A 621 4.45 5.35 15.03
CA LEU A 621 5.12 4.62 13.94
C LEU A 621 6.07 5.54 13.16
#